data_0be75dba1d7c4c04a9bd8cc734e4110d
#
_entry.id   0be75dba1d7c4c04a9bd8cc734e4110d
#
_cell.length_a   1.000
_cell.length_b   1.000
_cell.length_c   1.000
_cell.angle_alpha   90.00
_cell.angle_beta   90.00
_cell.angle_gamma   90.00
#
_symmetry.space_group_name_H-M   'P 1'
#
loop_
_entity.id
_entity.type
_entity.pdbx_description
1 polymer ?
#
loop_
_entity_poly.entity_id
_entity_poly.type
_entity_poly.pdbx_seq_one_letter_code
_entity_poly.pdbx_strand_id
1 'polypeptide(L)' 'MSNIKEQLKDHIGEDVRLLFKNGGHISGKVKAYNSERITITLTNARCIFRGKRHSFKQVDVSLDEIKDIYYLKE' A
#
# COMPACT_ATOMS: atom_id res chain seq x y z
N MET A 1 -11.91 -3.68 17.25
CA MET A 1 -11.13 -4.17 16.12
C MET A 1 -10.52 -3.02 15.36
N SER A 2 -9.23 -3.11 15.08
CA SER A 2 -8.58 -2.08 14.30
C SER A 2 -9.07 -2.15 12.86
N ASN A 3 -9.44 -1.00 12.32
CA ASN A 3 -9.82 -0.89 10.93
C ASN A 3 -8.59 -0.45 10.14
N ILE A 4 -8.09 -1.31 9.27
CA ILE A 4 -6.92 -1.03 8.45
C ILE A 4 -7.10 0.28 7.67
N LYS A 5 -8.32 0.53 7.20
CA LYS A 5 -8.62 1.74 6.42
C LYS A 5 -8.46 3.01 7.26
N GLU A 6 -8.85 2.98 8.53
CA GLU A 6 -8.69 4.13 9.41
C GLU A 6 -7.23 4.35 9.78
N GLN A 7 -6.48 3.27 9.93
CA GLN A 7 -5.05 3.38 10.24
C GLN A 7 -4.30 4.08 9.12
N LEU A 8 -4.68 3.83 7.87
CA LEU A 8 -3.99 4.43 6.73
C LEU A 8 -4.12 5.96 6.69
N LYS A 9 -5.24 6.50 7.19
CA LYS A 9 -5.42 7.95 7.25
C LYS A 9 -4.37 8.63 8.11
N ASP A 10 -3.94 7.94 9.17
CA ASP A 10 -2.97 8.48 10.12
C ASP A 10 -1.52 8.29 9.64
N HIS A 11 -1.33 7.57 8.55
CA HIS A 11 0.00 7.26 8.05
C HIS A 11 0.32 7.88 6.69
N ILE A 12 -0.45 8.91 6.30
CA ILE A 12 -0.17 9.64 5.06
C ILE A 12 1.19 10.32 5.18
N GLY A 13 2.05 10.12 4.18
CA GLY A 13 3.42 10.62 4.20
C GLY A 13 4.43 9.62 4.72
N GLU A 14 3.99 8.50 5.26
CA GLU A 14 4.87 7.46 5.77
C GLU A 14 5.05 6.34 4.75
N ASP A 15 6.14 5.59 4.89
CA ASP A 15 6.40 4.44 4.03
C ASP A 15 5.66 3.22 4.56
N VAL A 16 5.08 2.44 3.65
CA VAL A 16 4.36 1.23 3.99
C VAL A 16 4.74 0.10 3.06
N ARG A 17 4.49 -1.12 3.51
CA ARG A 17 4.58 -2.33 2.67
C ARG A 17 3.24 -3.03 2.73
N LEU A 18 2.67 -3.29 1.55
CA LEU A 18 1.38 -3.97 1.42
C LEU A 18 1.61 -5.36 0.85
N LEU A 19 1.05 -6.37 1.51
CA LEU A 19 1.10 -7.74 1.02
C LEU A 19 -0.20 -8.06 0.30
N PHE A 20 -0.08 -8.52 -0.94
CA PHE A 20 -1.25 -8.92 -1.72
C PHE A 20 -1.72 -10.32 -1.33
N LYS A 21 -3.01 -10.57 -1.46
CA LYS A 21 -3.59 -11.88 -1.21
C LYS A 21 -3.02 -12.96 -2.12
N ASN A 22 -2.55 -12.56 -3.30
CA ASN A 22 -1.99 -13.49 -4.30
C ASN A 22 -0.49 -13.72 -4.15
N GLY A 23 0.13 -13.20 -3.09
CA GLY A 23 1.52 -13.50 -2.75
C GLY A 23 2.54 -12.44 -3.11
N GLY A 24 2.17 -11.42 -3.87
CA GLY A 24 3.10 -10.32 -4.17
C GLY A 24 3.09 -9.27 -3.06
N HIS A 25 3.98 -8.29 -3.17
CA HIS A 25 3.96 -7.17 -2.24
C HIS A 25 4.41 -5.88 -2.94
N ILE A 26 3.97 -4.76 -2.40
CA ILE A 26 4.34 -3.44 -2.91
C ILE A 26 4.67 -2.54 -1.73
N SER A 27 5.69 -1.72 -1.88
CA SER A 27 6.08 -0.75 -0.87
C SER A 27 6.20 0.62 -1.49
N GLY A 28 5.96 1.65 -0.70
CA GLY A 28 6.04 3.03 -1.17
C GLY A 28 5.57 3.98 -0.10
N LYS A 29 5.55 5.26 -0.45
CA LYS A 29 5.08 6.30 0.47
C LYS A 29 3.59 6.56 0.24
N VAL A 30 2.82 6.59 1.31
CA VAL A 30 1.38 6.87 1.23
C VAL A 30 1.18 8.33 0.87
N LYS A 31 0.57 8.58 -0.27
CA LYS A 31 0.23 9.94 -0.69
C LYS A 31 -1.19 10.30 -0.30
N ALA A 32 -2.13 9.38 -0.49
CA ALA A 32 -3.53 9.64 -0.24
C ALA A 32 -4.28 8.33 -0.05
N TYR A 33 -5.44 8.43 0.56
CA TYR A 33 -6.36 7.33 0.74
C TYR A 33 -7.74 7.77 0.25
N ASN A 34 -8.35 6.98 -0.64
CA ASN A 34 -9.68 7.25 -1.17
C ASN A 34 -10.68 6.30 -0.51
N SER A 35 -11.51 6.84 0.38
CA SER A 35 -12.48 6.04 1.13
C SER A 35 -13.64 5.53 0.27
N GLU A 36 -13.97 6.23 -0.80
CA GLU A 36 -15.06 5.82 -1.68
C GLU A 36 -14.68 4.59 -2.51
N ARG A 37 -13.47 4.59 -3.03
CA ARG A 37 -12.96 3.50 -3.86
C ARG A 37 -12.18 2.47 -3.07
N ILE A 38 -11.92 2.75 -1.81
CA ILE A 38 -11.13 1.89 -0.94
C ILE A 38 -9.76 1.61 -1.59
N THR A 39 -9.12 2.69 -2.03
CA THR A 39 -7.81 2.61 -2.66
C THR A 39 -6.80 3.47 -1.92
N ILE A 40 -5.55 3.08 -2.01
CA ILE A 40 -4.44 3.83 -1.46
C ILE A 40 -3.52 4.23 -2.61
N THR A 41 -3.08 5.48 -2.61
CA THR A 41 -2.14 5.97 -3.61
C THR A 41 -0.75 5.99 -3.01
N LEU A 42 0.17 5.28 -3.66
CA LEU A 42 1.57 5.23 -3.25
C LEU A 42 2.45 5.97 -4.25
N THR A 43 3.47 6.66 -3.74
CA THR A 43 4.48 7.28 -4.58
C THR A 43 5.81 6.57 -4.38
N ASN A 44 6.64 6.58 -5.42
CA ASN A 44 7.93 5.88 -5.43
C ASN A 44 7.75 4.41 -5.02
N ALA A 45 6.74 3.77 -5.60
CA ALA A 45 6.37 2.42 -5.24
C ALA A 45 7.26 1.38 -5.92
N ARG A 46 7.56 0.32 -5.18
CA ARG A 46 8.28 -0.84 -5.69
C ARG A 46 7.43 -2.07 -5.45
N CYS A 47 7.12 -2.76 -6.52
CA CYS A 47 6.29 -3.96 -6.48
C CYS A 47 7.13 -5.17 -6.83
N ILE A 48 6.96 -6.25 -6.06
CA ILE A 48 7.58 -7.54 -6.38
C ILE A 48 6.46 -8.55 -6.47
N PHE A 49 6.36 -9.20 -7.63
CA PHE A 49 5.34 -10.20 -7.88
C PHE A 49 5.91 -11.30 -8.75
N ARG A 50 5.85 -12.53 -8.26
CA ARG A 50 6.37 -13.73 -8.94
C ARG A 50 7.84 -13.57 -9.36
N GLY A 51 8.64 -12.95 -8.50
CA GLY A 51 10.06 -12.74 -8.76
C GLY A 51 10.38 -11.59 -9.70
N LYS A 52 9.37 -10.90 -10.19
CA LYS A 52 9.55 -9.73 -11.06
C LYS A 52 9.43 -8.45 -10.27
N ARG A 53 10.28 -7.48 -10.59
CA ARG A 53 10.29 -6.18 -9.94
C ARG A 53 9.73 -5.12 -10.86
N HIS A 54 8.85 -4.30 -10.30
CA HIS A 54 8.26 -3.17 -11.01
C HIS A 54 8.38 -1.93 -10.15
N SER A 55 8.66 -0.79 -10.78
CA SER A 55 8.74 0.49 -10.09
C SER A 55 7.74 1.46 -10.69
N PHE A 56 7.09 2.23 -9.83
CA PHE A 56 6.08 3.21 -10.23
C PHE A 56 6.34 4.52 -9.53
N LYS A 57 6.21 5.63 -10.25
CA LYS A 57 6.28 6.95 -9.62
C LYS A 57 5.05 7.16 -8.74
N GLN A 58 3.91 6.65 -9.20
CA GLN A 58 2.66 6.72 -8.46
C GLN A 58 1.76 5.59 -8.93
N VAL A 59 1.07 4.96 -7.98
CA VAL A 59 0.17 3.86 -8.28
C VAL A 59 -0.97 3.84 -7.28
N ASP A 60 -2.17 3.49 -7.75
CA ASP A 60 -3.33 3.28 -6.89
C ASP A 60 -3.49 1.79 -6.65
N VAL A 61 -3.66 1.41 -5.40
CA VAL A 61 -3.78 0.01 -5.00
C VAL A 61 -5.12 -0.19 -4.31
N SER A 62 -5.88 -1.19 -4.76
CA SER A 62 -7.14 -1.55 -4.13
C SER A 62 -6.87 -2.29 -2.83
N LEU A 63 -7.45 -1.81 -1.73
CA LEU A 63 -7.26 -2.44 -0.43
C LEU A 63 -7.95 -3.80 -0.33
N ASP A 64 -8.91 -4.08 -1.22
CA ASP A 64 -9.55 -5.38 -1.27
C ASP A 64 -8.61 -6.51 -1.67
N GLU A 65 -7.50 -6.16 -2.33
CA GLU A 65 -6.49 -7.13 -2.76
C GLU A 65 -5.37 -7.28 -1.75
N ILE A 66 -5.42 -6.54 -0.66
CA ILE A 66 -4.36 -6.50 0.35
C ILE A 66 -4.69 -7.45 1.50
N LYS A 67 -3.72 -8.29 1.83
CA LYS A 67 -3.82 -9.23 2.95
C LYS A 67 -3.32 -8.60 4.24
N ASP A 68 -2.18 -7.90 4.19
CA ASP A 68 -1.54 -7.30 5.36
C ASP A 68 -0.88 -5.97 5.00
N ILE A 69 -0.73 -5.12 6.00
CA ILE A 69 -0.05 -3.84 5.87
C ILE A 69 1.00 -3.73 6.95
N TYR A 70 2.22 -3.36 6.55
CA TYR A 70 3.31 -3.09 7.48
C TYR A 70 3.73 -1.63 7.33
N TYR A 71 3.78 -0.92 8.45
CA TYR A 71 4.22 0.47 8.48
C TYR A 71 5.71 0.49 8.77
N LEU A 72 6.46 1.08 7.83
CA LEU A 72 7.91 1.13 7.93
C LEU A 72 8.31 2.43 8.61
N LYS A 73 8.56 2.38 9.90
CA LYS A 73 9.01 3.55 10.64
C LYS A 73 10.54 3.58 10.67
N GLU A 74 11.07 4.77 10.46
CA GLU A 74 12.49 4.98 10.63
C GLU A 74 12.90 5.02 12.10
#